data_359903a23d88d02c5f7918647f06749d
#
_entry.id   359903a23d88d02c5f7918647f06749d
#
_cell.length_a   1.000
_cell.length_b   1.000
_cell.length_c   1.000
_cell.angle_alpha   90.00
_cell.angle_beta   90.00
_cell.angle_gamma   90.00
#
_symmetry.space_group_name_H-M   'P 1'
#
loop_
_entity.id
_entity.type
_entity.pdbx_description
1 polymer ?
#
loop_
_entity_poly.entity_id
_entity_poly.type
_entity_poly.pdbx_seq_one_letter_code
_entity_poly.pdbx_strand_id
1 'polypeptide(L)'
;TLIKHEIDLVDFGELVEQNKDVSKYVPALNWIEKNFYKSICNENTTIKNMSKTIEKEKRKKTKQFLKALGWILIIADAVAFFIGGKTMLVIFIMVLMITYAVYIKYYPYIFIEVTTKKGQELAYQLPFMGAAIAMLLSLNTSKLFNYEFGNYMKITAIITALLALPFIIKSLKTDVPQKFGRKLSVVFAAFIIAFTISFPINFLFTFDGATHEIAIVTDKKISSGKTRDRELYVSCNGKREIYTVSNSEYENTSIGDSKRICRRKSALGLEYSTIHD
;
A
#
# COMPACT_ATOMS: atom_id res chain seq x y z
N THR A 1 -33.10 -8.74 -42.99
CA THR A 1 -34.19 -9.68 -43.42
C THR A 1 -35.57 -9.20 -42.98
N LEU A 2 -35.69 -8.33 -42.01
CA LEU A 2 -36.97 -7.72 -41.57
C LEU A 2 -37.53 -6.70 -42.56
N ILE A 3 -36.66 -6.07 -43.34
CA ILE A 3 -37.07 -5.08 -44.35
C ILE A 3 -37.76 -5.73 -45.58
N LYS A 4 -37.70 -7.03 -45.72
CA LYS A 4 -38.33 -7.74 -46.83
C LYS A 4 -39.84 -8.03 -46.66
N HIS A 5 -40.37 -7.78 -45.47
CA HIS A 5 -41.79 -8.04 -45.15
C HIS A 5 -42.46 -6.75 -44.63
N GLU A 6 -42.27 -5.62 -45.25
CA GLU A 6 -42.94 -4.32 -45.04
C GLU A 6 -44.15 -4.35 -44.04
N ILE A 7 -43.95 -4.95 -42.86
CA ILE A 7 -44.91 -4.87 -41.76
C ILE A 7 -44.29 -3.85 -40.81
N ASP A 8 -44.68 -2.60 -40.97
CA ASP A 8 -44.42 -1.58 -40.01
C ASP A 8 -45.20 -1.93 -38.72
N LEU A 9 -44.52 -2.00 -37.58
CA LEU A 9 -45.17 -2.26 -36.29
C LEU A 9 -46.20 -1.16 -35.94
N VAL A 10 -46.05 0.01 -36.51
CA VAL A 10 -47.00 1.13 -36.40
C VAL A 10 -48.31 0.78 -37.09
N ASP A 11 -48.27 0.22 -38.32
CA ASP A 11 -49.45 -0.18 -39.08
C ASP A 11 -50.25 -1.29 -38.39
N PHE A 12 -49.56 -2.19 -37.66
CA PHE A 12 -50.22 -3.22 -36.88
C PHE A 12 -50.98 -2.66 -35.68
N GLY A 13 -50.45 -1.67 -35.01
CA GLY A 13 -51.13 -0.97 -33.92
C GLY A 13 -52.43 -0.29 -34.39
N GLU A 14 -52.40 0.39 -35.55
CA GLU A 14 -53.57 1.00 -36.16
C GLU A 14 -54.65 -0.01 -36.59
N LEU A 15 -54.21 -1.18 -37.09
CA LEU A 15 -55.14 -2.27 -37.46
C LEU A 15 -55.88 -2.84 -36.23
N VAL A 16 -55.19 -2.97 -35.10
CA VAL A 16 -55.79 -3.42 -33.83
C VAL A 16 -56.81 -2.37 -33.31
N GLU A 17 -56.45 -1.09 -33.33
CA GLU A 17 -57.34 0.00 -32.93
C GLU A 17 -58.62 0.11 -33.80
N GLN A 18 -58.47 -0.21 -35.10
CA GLN A 18 -59.64 -0.25 -36.01
C GLN A 18 -60.50 -1.52 -35.89
N ASN A 19 -60.21 -2.39 -34.92
CA ASN A 19 -60.99 -3.62 -34.64
C ASN A 19 -61.13 -4.56 -35.85
N LYS A 20 -60.12 -4.59 -36.73
CA LYS A 20 -60.04 -5.49 -37.89
C LYS A 20 -59.57 -6.87 -37.43
N ASP A 21 -60.01 -7.89 -38.17
CA ASP A 21 -59.59 -9.27 -37.90
C ASP A 21 -58.09 -9.45 -38.15
N VAL A 22 -57.35 -9.48 -37.06
CA VAL A 22 -55.88 -9.63 -37.04
C VAL A 22 -55.42 -11.09 -36.86
N SER A 23 -56.36 -12.03 -36.76
CA SER A 23 -56.09 -13.45 -36.52
C SER A 23 -55.15 -14.07 -37.55
N LYS A 24 -55.23 -13.64 -38.78
CA LYS A 24 -54.35 -14.08 -39.89
C LYS A 24 -52.86 -13.67 -39.72
N TYR A 25 -52.58 -12.67 -38.90
CA TYR A 25 -51.19 -12.20 -38.64
C TYR A 25 -50.55 -12.86 -37.40
N VAL A 26 -51.34 -13.54 -36.57
CA VAL A 26 -50.86 -14.21 -35.35
C VAL A 26 -49.70 -15.17 -35.60
N PRO A 27 -49.69 -16.00 -36.66
CA PRO A 27 -48.55 -16.88 -36.93
C PRO A 27 -47.26 -16.11 -37.24
N ALA A 28 -47.37 -14.99 -37.98
CA ALA A 28 -46.20 -14.13 -38.31
C ALA A 28 -45.65 -13.41 -37.08
N LEU A 29 -46.52 -12.93 -36.22
CA LEU A 29 -46.14 -12.28 -34.94
C LEU A 29 -45.46 -13.27 -34.02
N ASN A 30 -45.98 -14.46 -33.83
CA ASN A 30 -45.36 -15.51 -33.02
C ASN A 30 -43.99 -15.92 -33.59
N TRP A 31 -43.82 -15.94 -34.92
CA TRP A 31 -42.53 -16.19 -35.55
C TRP A 31 -41.54 -15.07 -35.32
N ILE A 32 -41.96 -13.80 -35.46
CA ILE A 32 -41.14 -12.61 -35.22
C ILE A 32 -40.72 -12.59 -33.74
N GLU A 33 -41.64 -12.71 -32.83
CA GLU A 33 -41.39 -12.73 -31.40
C GLU A 33 -40.34 -13.81 -31.04
N LYS A 34 -40.58 -15.06 -31.48
CA LYS A 34 -39.69 -16.18 -31.20
C LYS A 34 -38.27 -16.00 -31.77
N ASN A 35 -38.14 -15.44 -32.97
CA ASN A 35 -36.84 -15.28 -33.61
C ASN A 35 -36.13 -14.02 -33.14
N PHE A 36 -36.88 -12.96 -32.84
CA PHE A 36 -36.36 -11.71 -32.31
C PHE A 36 -35.80 -11.93 -30.87
N TYR A 37 -36.56 -12.56 -29.99
CA TYR A 37 -36.08 -12.93 -28.66
C TYR A 37 -34.88 -13.86 -28.71
N LYS A 38 -34.90 -14.85 -29.60
CA LYS A 38 -33.75 -15.76 -29.78
C LYS A 38 -32.49 -15.04 -30.29
N SER A 39 -32.66 -14.09 -31.20
CA SER A 39 -31.56 -13.26 -31.69
C SER A 39 -30.98 -12.39 -30.58
N ILE A 40 -31.82 -11.65 -29.82
CA ILE A 40 -31.40 -10.81 -28.69
C ILE A 40 -30.73 -11.66 -27.60
N CYS A 41 -31.29 -12.81 -27.27
CA CYS A 41 -30.68 -13.70 -26.29
C CYS A 41 -29.29 -14.19 -26.71
N ASN A 42 -29.12 -14.53 -28.01
CA ASN A 42 -27.82 -14.94 -28.55
C ASN A 42 -26.79 -13.79 -28.55
N GLU A 43 -27.20 -12.59 -28.96
CA GLU A 43 -26.32 -11.39 -28.91
C GLU A 43 -25.93 -11.09 -27.46
N ASN A 44 -26.86 -11.04 -26.53
CA ASN A 44 -26.56 -10.80 -25.11
C ASN A 44 -25.63 -11.87 -24.55
N THR A 45 -25.79 -13.14 -24.94
CA THR A 45 -24.92 -14.23 -24.52
C THR A 45 -23.50 -14.04 -25.10
N THR A 46 -23.41 -13.65 -26.38
CA THR A 46 -22.13 -13.38 -27.05
C THR A 46 -21.43 -12.18 -26.42
N ILE A 47 -22.11 -11.07 -26.17
CA ILE A 47 -21.60 -9.88 -25.51
C ILE A 47 -21.12 -10.21 -24.10
N LYS A 48 -21.91 -10.99 -23.35
CA LYS A 48 -21.52 -11.43 -21.99
C LYS A 48 -20.29 -12.33 -22.01
N ASN A 49 -20.15 -13.20 -22.99
CA ASN A 49 -18.96 -14.05 -23.14
C ASN A 49 -17.73 -13.27 -23.58
N MET A 50 -17.87 -12.32 -24.50
CA MET A 50 -16.79 -11.40 -24.88
C MET A 50 -16.34 -10.54 -23.70
N SER A 51 -17.27 -9.99 -22.92
CA SER A 51 -16.97 -9.22 -21.71
C SER A 51 -16.18 -10.05 -20.70
N LYS A 52 -16.60 -11.30 -20.44
CA LYS A 52 -15.87 -12.22 -19.54
C LYS A 52 -14.46 -12.54 -20.07
N THR A 53 -14.30 -12.72 -21.37
CA THR A 53 -12.99 -13.01 -21.99
C THR A 53 -12.03 -11.82 -21.87
N ILE A 54 -12.53 -10.61 -22.16
CA ILE A 54 -11.77 -9.36 -22.02
C ILE A 54 -11.37 -9.15 -20.55
N GLU A 55 -12.28 -9.38 -19.62
CA GLU A 55 -11.99 -9.26 -18.19
C GLU A 55 -10.94 -10.28 -17.74
N LYS A 56 -11.03 -11.52 -18.19
CA LYS A 56 -10.03 -12.57 -17.91
C LYS A 56 -8.64 -12.20 -18.44
N GLU A 57 -8.57 -11.65 -19.65
CA GLU A 57 -7.31 -11.21 -20.25
C GLU A 57 -6.71 -10.02 -19.50
N LYS A 58 -7.52 -9.01 -19.15
CA LYS A 58 -7.09 -7.89 -18.31
C LYS A 58 -6.55 -8.37 -16.97
N ARG A 59 -7.23 -9.31 -16.31
CA ARG A 59 -6.76 -9.90 -15.05
C ARG A 59 -5.42 -10.61 -15.23
N LYS A 60 -5.24 -11.37 -16.32
CA LYS A 60 -3.97 -12.06 -16.63
C LYS A 60 -2.82 -11.07 -16.81
N LYS A 61 -3.02 -10.00 -17.60
CA LYS A 61 -2.01 -8.94 -17.83
C LYS A 61 -1.65 -8.22 -16.51
N THR A 62 -2.66 -7.85 -15.71
CA THR A 62 -2.45 -7.22 -14.39
C THR A 62 -1.62 -8.11 -13.47
N LYS A 63 -1.92 -9.42 -13.44
CA LYS A 63 -1.20 -10.38 -12.63
C LYS A 63 0.28 -10.51 -13.04
N GLN A 64 0.55 -10.59 -14.35
CA GLN A 64 1.92 -10.62 -14.86
C GLN A 64 2.68 -9.34 -14.50
N PHE A 65 2.05 -8.18 -14.65
CA PHE A 65 2.61 -6.89 -14.24
C PHE A 65 2.95 -6.86 -12.76
N LEU A 66 2.01 -7.25 -11.87
CA LEU A 66 2.23 -7.26 -10.43
C LEU A 66 3.33 -8.23 -10.02
N LYS A 67 3.43 -9.38 -10.70
CA LYS A 67 4.51 -10.34 -10.46
C LYS A 67 5.87 -9.75 -10.83
N ALA A 68 5.99 -9.14 -12.00
CA ALA A 68 7.24 -8.50 -12.45
C ALA A 68 7.62 -7.35 -11.51
N LEU A 69 6.67 -6.48 -11.18
CA LEU A 69 6.88 -5.36 -10.25
C LEU A 69 7.36 -5.87 -8.89
N GLY A 70 6.75 -6.93 -8.35
CA GLY A 70 7.15 -7.49 -7.06
C GLY A 70 8.61 -7.92 -7.04
N TRP A 71 9.08 -8.59 -8.08
CA TRP A 71 10.49 -8.96 -8.19
C TRP A 71 11.41 -7.75 -8.29
N ILE A 72 11.02 -6.73 -9.07
CA ILE A 72 11.79 -5.48 -9.19
C ILE A 72 11.93 -4.80 -7.83
N LEU A 73 10.86 -4.73 -7.03
CA LEU A 73 10.89 -4.11 -5.70
C LEU A 73 11.77 -4.89 -4.72
N ILE A 74 11.71 -6.22 -4.74
CA ILE A 74 12.58 -7.07 -3.89
C ILE A 74 14.05 -6.90 -4.26
N ILE A 75 14.37 -6.86 -5.57
CA ILE A 75 15.74 -6.62 -6.03
C ILE A 75 16.20 -5.21 -5.63
N ALA A 76 15.33 -4.20 -5.74
CA ALA A 76 15.65 -2.85 -5.31
C ALA A 76 15.99 -2.77 -3.82
N ASP A 77 15.25 -3.49 -2.96
CA ASP A 77 15.55 -3.56 -1.52
C ASP A 77 16.90 -4.24 -1.26
N ALA A 78 17.20 -5.33 -1.96
CA ALA A 78 18.49 -6.00 -1.83
C ALA A 78 19.65 -5.08 -2.25
N VAL A 79 19.52 -4.39 -3.40
CA VAL A 79 20.53 -3.44 -3.87
C VAL A 79 20.67 -2.28 -2.88
N ALA A 80 19.57 -1.74 -2.37
CA ALA A 80 19.57 -0.68 -1.38
C ALA A 80 20.34 -1.07 -0.11
N PHE A 81 20.14 -2.29 0.36
CA PHE A 81 20.82 -2.83 1.54
C PHE A 81 22.34 -2.82 1.37
N PHE A 82 22.86 -3.19 0.18
CA PHE A 82 24.29 -3.17 -0.11
C PHE A 82 24.87 -1.75 -0.27
N ILE A 83 24.08 -0.81 -0.78
CA ILE A 83 24.51 0.59 -0.92
C ILE A 83 24.63 1.27 0.45
N GLY A 84 23.66 1.01 1.34
CA GLY A 84 23.62 1.59 2.69
C GLY A 84 23.34 3.11 2.71
N GLY A 85 23.47 3.71 3.89
CA GLY A 85 23.39 5.15 4.10
C GLY A 85 22.05 5.79 3.74
N LYS A 86 22.06 7.07 3.38
CA LYS A 86 20.87 7.85 3.02
C LYS A 86 20.19 7.31 1.76
N THR A 87 20.97 6.85 0.78
CA THR A 87 20.46 6.30 -0.49
C THR A 87 19.59 5.06 -0.25
N MET A 88 19.98 4.18 0.66
CA MET A 88 19.18 3.04 1.09
C MET A 88 17.79 3.46 1.56
N LEU A 89 17.72 4.49 2.43
CA LEU A 89 16.44 4.97 2.97
C LEU A 89 15.55 5.58 1.89
N VAL A 90 16.13 6.30 0.94
CA VAL A 90 15.39 6.85 -0.21
C VAL A 90 14.75 5.71 -1.02
N ILE A 91 15.52 4.67 -1.32
CA ILE A 91 15.01 3.52 -2.09
C ILE A 91 13.89 2.81 -1.32
N PHE A 92 14.02 2.60 -0.01
CA PHE A 92 12.96 1.99 0.81
C PHE A 92 11.67 2.82 0.80
N ILE A 93 11.78 4.14 0.92
CA ILE A 93 10.61 5.02 0.80
C ILE A 93 9.96 4.88 -0.58
N MET A 94 10.78 4.85 -1.65
CA MET A 94 10.26 4.68 -3.02
C MET A 94 9.55 3.34 -3.19
N VAL A 95 10.10 2.23 -2.69
CA VAL A 95 9.46 0.90 -2.72
C VAL A 95 8.10 0.94 -2.03
N LEU A 96 8.03 1.53 -0.83
CA LEU A 96 6.79 1.68 -0.08
C LEU A 96 5.76 2.52 -0.82
N MET A 97 6.17 3.66 -1.39
CA MET A 97 5.29 4.57 -2.13
C MET A 97 4.79 3.96 -3.43
N ILE A 98 5.63 3.22 -4.17
CA ILE A 98 5.22 2.50 -5.39
C ILE A 98 4.19 1.42 -5.03
N THR A 99 4.46 0.61 -4.00
CA THR A 99 3.51 -0.42 -3.53
C THR A 99 2.18 0.20 -3.12
N TYR A 100 2.22 1.31 -2.40
CA TYR A 100 1.04 2.07 -2.00
C TYR A 100 0.25 2.60 -3.20
N ALA A 101 0.92 3.21 -4.20
CA ALA A 101 0.28 3.72 -5.42
C ALA A 101 -0.40 2.59 -6.21
N VAL A 102 0.26 1.43 -6.32
CA VAL A 102 -0.31 0.23 -6.95
C VAL A 102 -1.54 -0.25 -6.20
N TYR A 103 -1.48 -0.27 -4.86
CA TYR A 103 -2.62 -0.65 -4.05
C TYR A 103 -3.81 0.29 -4.26
N ILE A 104 -3.59 1.61 -4.25
CA ILE A 104 -4.65 2.59 -4.56
C ILE A 104 -5.22 2.36 -5.97
N LYS A 105 -4.35 2.18 -6.98
CA LYS A 105 -4.76 2.00 -8.38
C LYS A 105 -5.73 0.83 -8.54
N TYR A 106 -5.42 -0.30 -7.93
CA TYR A 106 -6.18 -1.54 -8.08
C TYR A 106 -7.21 -1.79 -6.98
N TYR A 107 -7.32 -0.89 -6.00
CA TYR A 107 -8.40 -0.94 -5.02
C TYR A 107 -9.77 -0.73 -5.70
N PRO A 108 -10.84 -1.47 -5.38
CA PRO A 108 -10.99 -2.46 -4.31
C PRO A 108 -10.68 -3.92 -4.71
N TYR A 109 -10.09 -4.17 -5.84
CA TYR A 109 -9.91 -5.52 -6.40
C TYR A 109 -8.70 -6.27 -5.83
N ILE A 110 -7.69 -5.56 -5.31
CA ILE A 110 -6.55 -6.14 -4.60
C ILE A 110 -6.80 -6.03 -3.11
N PHE A 111 -6.62 -7.14 -2.41
CA PHE A 111 -6.76 -7.23 -0.96
C PHE A 111 -5.43 -7.57 -0.31
N ILE A 112 -5.16 -6.93 0.83
CA ILE A 112 -4.02 -7.27 1.69
C ILE A 112 -4.32 -8.56 2.46
N GLU A 113 -5.61 -8.88 2.66
CA GLU A 113 -6.01 -10.11 3.34
C GLU A 113 -5.59 -11.34 2.53
N VAL A 114 -4.80 -12.18 3.16
CA VAL A 114 -4.49 -13.53 2.71
C VAL A 114 -5.72 -14.40 2.97
N THR A 115 -6.79 -14.18 2.22
CA THR A 115 -7.89 -15.13 2.24
C THR A 115 -7.50 -16.32 1.38
N THR A 116 -7.32 -17.45 2.03
CA THR A 116 -6.98 -18.76 1.43
C THR A 116 -8.05 -19.33 0.51
N LYS A 117 -8.81 -18.48 -0.19
CA LYS A 117 -9.69 -18.96 -1.26
C LYS A 117 -8.83 -19.39 -2.44
N LYS A 118 -8.94 -20.68 -2.80
CA LYS A 118 -8.35 -21.28 -4.00
C LYS A 118 -8.41 -20.30 -5.17
N GLY A 119 -7.25 -19.81 -5.65
CA GLY A 119 -7.16 -18.90 -6.79
C GLY A 119 -6.56 -17.51 -6.51
N GLN A 120 -6.28 -17.13 -5.25
CA GLN A 120 -5.46 -15.95 -4.96
C GLN A 120 -3.99 -16.34 -5.07
N GLU A 121 -3.41 -16.00 -6.19
CA GLU A 121 -2.07 -16.43 -6.51
C GLU A 121 -1.04 -15.47 -5.91
N LEU A 122 0.12 -16.04 -5.56
CA LEU A 122 1.32 -15.38 -5.04
C LEU A 122 1.69 -14.08 -5.78
N ALA A 123 1.34 -13.98 -7.07
CA ALA A 123 1.61 -12.80 -7.88
C ALA A 123 1.06 -11.47 -7.32
N TYR A 124 -0.05 -11.50 -6.59
CA TYR A 124 -0.61 -10.31 -5.95
C TYR A 124 0.08 -9.97 -4.63
N GLN A 125 0.81 -10.90 -4.05
CA GLN A 125 1.49 -10.73 -2.76
C GLN A 125 2.92 -10.20 -2.91
N LEU A 126 3.57 -10.43 -4.06
CA LEU A 126 4.97 -10.06 -4.27
C LEU A 126 5.29 -8.56 -4.05
N PRO A 127 4.49 -7.59 -4.53
CA PRO A 127 4.74 -6.18 -4.23
C PRO A 127 4.69 -5.87 -2.73
N PHE A 128 3.78 -6.54 -2.00
CA PHE A 128 3.66 -6.37 -0.55
C PHE A 128 4.82 -7.03 0.21
N MET A 129 5.45 -8.08 -0.34
CA MET A 129 6.67 -8.66 0.24
C MET A 129 7.83 -7.67 0.15
N GLY A 130 8.04 -7.02 -1.00
CA GLY A 130 9.04 -5.95 -1.12
C GLY A 130 8.79 -4.84 -0.10
N ALA A 131 7.55 -4.35 0.00
CA ALA A 131 7.20 -3.35 1.00
C ALA A 131 7.49 -3.83 2.44
N ALA A 132 7.19 -5.09 2.78
CA ALA A 132 7.46 -5.65 4.10
C ALA A 132 8.97 -5.71 4.41
N ILE A 133 9.78 -6.07 3.44
CA ILE A 133 11.26 -6.08 3.57
C ILE A 133 11.75 -4.64 3.80
N ALA A 134 11.36 -3.68 2.97
CA ALA A 134 11.71 -2.28 3.11
C ALA A 134 11.31 -1.72 4.49
N MET A 135 10.13 -2.09 4.99
CA MET A 135 9.67 -1.72 6.34
C MET A 135 10.57 -2.26 7.44
N LEU A 136 10.87 -3.55 7.40
CA LEU A 136 11.72 -4.18 8.42
C LEU A 136 13.13 -3.58 8.43
N LEU A 137 13.73 -3.35 7.27
CA LEU A 137 15.06 -2.76 7.15
C LEU A 137 15.05 -1.28 7.61
N SER A 138 14.03 -0.52 7.27
CA SER A 138 13.88 0.87 7.69
C SER A 138 13.72 0.98 9.22
N LEU A 139 12.88 0.15 9.84
CA LEU A 139 12.70 0.12 11.29
C LEU A 139 13.98 -0.29 12.02
N ASN A 140 14.72 -1.25 11.47
CA ASN A 140 15.99 -1.65 12.08
C ASN A 140 17.02 -0.50 12.07
N THR A 141 17.04 0.30 11.01
CA THR A 141 17.91 1.48 10.94
C THR A 141 17.52 2.54 11.97
N SER A 142 16.22 2.73 12.22
CA SER A 142 15.74 3.74 13.17
C SER A 142 16.11 3.46 14.63
N LYS A 143 16.43 2.21 14.98
CA LYS A 143 16.87 1.84 16.35
C LYS A 143 18.19 2.47 16.78
N LEU A 144 19.04 2.85 15.82
CA LEU A 144 20.34 3.50 16.10
C LEU A 144 20.21 4.96 16.51
N PHE A 145 18.99 5.49 16.53
CA PHE A 145 18.73 6.89 16.83
C PHE A 145 17.81 7.00 18.06
N ASN A 146 18.14 7.94 18.93
CA ASN A 146 17.29 8.27 20.05
C ASN A 146 16.39 9.47 19.68
N TYR A 147 15.07 9.32 19.86
CA TYR A 147 14.08 10.35 19.54
C TYR A 147 12.87 10.30 20.50
N GLU A 148 12.18 11.43 20.61
CA GLU A 148 10.99 11.51 21.45
C GLU A 148 9.80 10.80 20.78
N PHE A 149 9.34 9.71 21.37
CA PHE A 149 8.27 8.88 20.82
C PHE A 149 6.95 9.64 20.63
N GLY A 150 6.62 10.59 21.53
CA GLY A 150 5.41 11.40 21.40
C GLY A 150 5.40 12.24 20.13
N ASN A 151 6.50 12.91 19.80
CA ASN A 151 6.64 13.70 18.59
C ASN A 151 6.68 12.83 17.33
N TYR A 152 7.32 11.67 17.42
CA TYR A 152 7.28 10.67 16.35
C TYR A 152 5.84 10.24 16.01
N MET A 153 5.03 9.94 17.03
CA MET A 153 3.62 9.54 16.83
C MET A 153 2.77 10.67 16.25
N LYS A 154 3.01 11.93 16.59
CA LYS A 154 2.33 13.08 15.98
C LYS A 154 2.59 13.14 14.47
N ILE A 155 3.85 13.04 14.05
CA ILE A 155 4.24 13.03 12.63
C ILE A 155 3.60 11.83 11.92
N THR A 156 3.68 10.66 12.52
CA THR A 156 3.06 9.44 12.00
C THR A 156 1.55 9.62 11.79
N ALA A 157 0.84 10.23 12.74
CA ALA A 157 -0.60 10.48 12.62
C ALA A 157 -0.93 11.41 11.45
N ILE A 158 -0.15 12.48 11.26
CA ILE A 158 -0.33 13.41 10.14
C ILE A 158 -0.12 12.68 8.80
N ILE A 159 0.99 11.93 8.67
CA ILE A 159 1.28 11.17 7.44
C ILE A 159 0.21 10.10 7.20
N THR A 160 -0.27 9.43 8.25
CA THR A 160 -1.37 8.45 8.15
C THR A 160 -2.63 9.10 7.58
N ALA A 161 -3.02 10.26 8.07
CA ALA A 161 -4.19 10.99 7.58
C ALA A 161 -4.04 11.33 6.08
N LEU A 162 -2.87 11.83 5.68
CA LEU A 162 -2.57 12.14 4.27
C LEU A 162 -2.61 10.89 3.38
N LEU A 163 -2.05 9.77 3.84
CA LEU A 163 -2.09 8.53 3.10
C LEU A 163 -3.49 7.90 3.07
N ALA A 164 -4.30 8.03 4.11
CA ALA A 164 -5.65 7.48 4.13
C ALA A 164 -6.63 8.24 3.20
N LEU A 165 -6.39 9.53 2.94
CA LEU A 165 -7.27 10.39 2.17
C LEU A 165 -7.63 9.86 0.77
N PRO A 166 -6.68 9.43 -0.09
CA PRO A 166 -6.99 8.88 -1.41
C PRO A 166 -7.88 7.64 -1.36
N PHE A 167 -7.73 6.81 -0.33
CA PHE A 167 -8.60 5.64 -0.14
C PHE A 167 -10.01 6.03 0.26
N ILE A 168 -10.13 6.99 1.17
CA ILE A 168 -11.44 7.49 1.60
C ILE A 168 -12.19 8.03 0.38
N ILE A 169 -11.53 8.90 -0.41
CA ILE A 169 -12.12 9.47 -1.63
C ILE A 169 -12.53 8.36 -2.61
N LYS A 170 -11.65 7.38 -2.84
CA LYS A 170 -11.94 6.29 -3.77
C LYS A 170 -13.04 5.35 -3.25
N SER A 171 -13.07 5.12 -1.95
CA SER A 171 -14.12 4.32 -1.30
C SER A 171 -15.51 4.97 -1.42
N LEU A 172 -15.58 6.30 -1.36
CA LEU A 172 -16.83 7.05 -1.53
C LEU A 172 -17.34 7.03 -2.99
N LYS A 173 -16.42 6.93 -3.96
CA LYS A 173 -16.74 6.89 -5.40
C LYS A 173 -17.00 5.48 -5.95
N THR A 174 -16.85 4.45 -5.13
CA THR A 174 -16.96 3.06 -5.59
C THR A 174 -18.29 2.46 -5.12
N ASP A 175 -19.12 2.02 -6.07
CA ASP A 175 -20.42 1.39 -5.81
C ASP A 175 -20.31 -0.04 -5.23
N VAL A 176 -19.09 -0.57 -5.07
CA VAL A 176 -18.88 -1.91 -4.51
C VAL A 176 -19.05 -1.86 -3.00
N PRO A 177 -20.07 -2.52 -2.43
CA PRO A 177 -20.28 -2.55 -0.99
C PRO A 177 -19.11 -3.21 -0.30
N GLN A 178 -18.45 -2.48 0.60
CA GLN A 178 -17.29 -2.95 1.31
C GLN A 178 -17.59 -3.19 2.78
N LYS A 179 -17.18 -4.34 3.28
CA LYS A 179 -17.26 -4.66 4.72
C LYS A 179 -16.42 -3.65 5.52
N PHE A 180 -16.93 -3.23 6.68
CA PHE A 180 -16.26 -2.29 7.58
C PHE A 180 -14.81 -2.69 7.88
N GLY A 181 -14.56 -3.98 8.16
CA GLY A 181 -13.20 -4.49 8.42
C GLY A 181 -12.21 -4.22 7.28
N ARG A 182 -12.68 -4.22 6.03
CA ARG A 182 -11.82 -3.88 4.87
C ARG A 182 -11.44 -2.41 4.83
N LYS A 183 -12.35 -1.50 5.19
CA LYS A 183 -12.03 -0.08 5.31
C LYS A 183 -11.03 0.17 6.42
N LEU A 184 -11.19 -0.52 7.55
CA LEU A 184 -10.28 -0.43 8.68
C LEU A 184 -8.88 -0.96 8.34
N SER A 185 -8.77 -2.08 7.60
CA SER A 185 -7.48 -2.65 7.19
C SER A 185 -6.68 -1.70 6.30
N VAL A 186 -7.35 -0.88 5.49
CA VAL A 186 -6.71 0.15 4.66
C VAL A 186 -6.10 1.26 5.52
N VAL A 187 -6.85 1.76 6.49
CA VAL A 187 -6.35 2.81 7.42
C VAL A 187 -5.18 2.26 8.24
N PHE A 188 -5.28 1.01 8.69
CA PHE A 188 -4.20 0.35 9.40
C PHE A 188 -2.95 0.16 8.54
N ALA A 189 -3.09 -0.21 7.26
CA ALA A 189 -1.98 -0.28 6.32
C ALA A 189 -1.34 1.09 6.10
N ALA A 190 -2.14 2.15 5.94
CA ALA A 190 -1.65 3.52 5.85
C ALA A 190 -0.86 3.93 7.12
N PHE A 191 -1.36 3.55 8.31
CA PHE A 191 -0.65 3.77 9.57
C PHE A 191 0.69 3.05 9.63
N ILE A 192 0.75 1.77 9.25
CA ILE A 192 2.00 1.01 9.23
C ILE A 192 3.01 1.64 8.27
N ILE A 193 2.59 2.02 7.06
CA ILE A 193 3.46 2.70 6.10
C ILE A 193 3.94 4.04 6.68
N ALA A 194 3.04 4.86 7.21
CA ALA A 194 3.36 6.14 7.83
C ALA A 194 4.36 5.98 8.98
N PHE A 195 4.11 5.02 9.87
CA PHE A 195 4.99 4.71 10.98
C PHE A 195 6.40 4.36 10.51
N THR A 196 6.52 3.58 9.44
CA THR A 196 7.81 3.15 8.90
C THR A 196 8.57 4.27 8.21
N ILE A 197 7.89 5.15 7.45
CA ILE A 197 8.54 6.20 6.68
C ILE A 197 8.78 7.49 7.46
N SER A 198 8.12 7.69 8.60
CA SER A 198 8.22 8.94 9.38
C SER A 198 9.65 9.25 9.79
N PHE A 199 10.40 8.27 10.30
CA PHE A 199 11.78 8.47 10.69
C PHE A 199 12.71 8.67 9.47
N PRO A 200 12.71 7.81 8.44
CA PRO A 200 13.51 8.01 7.24
C PRO A 200 13.30 9.37 6.58
N ILE A 201 12.04 9.82 6.44
CA ILE A 201 11.73 11.13 5.90
C ILE A 201 12.33 12.23 6.79
N ASN A 202 12.11 12.13 8.09
CA ASN A 202 12.67 13.09 9.04
C ASN A 202 14.20 13.16 8.96
N PHE A 203 14.86 12.02 8.87
CA PHE A 203 16.31 11.92 8.75
C PHE A 203 16.85 12.51 7.43
N LEU A 204 16.15 12.26 6.32
CA LEU A 204 16.55 12.78 5.01
C LEU A 204 16.42 14.31 4.91
N PHE A 205 15.42 14.89 5.58
CA PHE A 205 15.16 16.34 5.59
C PHE A 205 15.75 17.04 6.81
N THR A 206 16.90 16.58 7.29
CA THR A 206 17.66 17.25 8.33
C THR A 206 18.63 18.24 7.69
N PHE A 207 18.38 19.53 7.88
CA PHE A 207 19.15 20.61 7.27
C PHE A 207 20.01 21.36 8.29
N ASP A 208 19.66 21.28 9.57
CA ASP A 208 20.35 22.03 10.61
C ASP A 208 21.66 21.34 11.03
N GLY A 209 22.62 22.15 11.44
CA GLY A 209 23.86 21.70 12.03
C GLY A 209 23.59 20.84 13.28
N ALA A 210 24.47 19.89 13.54
CA ALA A 210 24.42 19.12 14.77
C ALA A 210 24.90 19.99 15.96
N THR A 211 24.15 19.99 17.05
CA THR A 211 24.69 20.41 18.35
C THR A 211 25.39 19.24 19.00
N HIS A 212 26.57 19.49 19.54
CA HIS A 212 27.40 18.47 20.15
C HIS A 212 27.45 18.65 21.66
N GLU A 213 27.18 17.62 22.39
CA GLU A 213 27.27 17.58 23.86
C GLU A 213 28.16 16.42 24.28
N ILE A 214 28.86 16.57 25.39
CA ILE A 214 29.66 15.50 25.97
C ILE A 214 28.83 14.81 27.03
N ALA A 215 28.76 13.48 26.95
CA ALA A 215 28.08 12.64 27.93
C ALA A 215 29.02 11.57 28.47
N ILE A 216 28.81 11.18 29.70
CA ILE A 216 29.60 10.14 30.39
C ILE A 216 28.79 8.84 30.41
N VAL A 217 29.42 7.75 30.00
CA VAL A 217 28.81 6.41 30.06
C VAL A 217 28.68 5.98 31.52
N THR A 218 27.45 5.77 31.98
CA THR A 218 27.15 5.43 33.36
C THR A 218 26.85 3.94 33.56
N ASP A 219 26.42 3.26 32.50
CA ASP A 219 26.06 1.83 32.56
C ASP A 219 26.04 1.24 31.15
N LYS A 220 26.16 -0.10 31.06
CA LYS A 220 26.08 -0.87 29.81
C LYS A 220 25.18 -2.07 30.01
N LYS A 221 24.23 -2.29 29.10
CA LYS A 221 23.34 -3.45 29.17
C LYS A 221 23.14 -4.11 27.82
N ILE A 222 22.91 -5.40 27.82
CA ILE A 222 22.36 -6.13 26.70
C ILE A 222 20.89 -6.36 27.02
N SER A 223 20.01 -5.86 26.18
CA SER A 223 18.57 -5.98 26.35
C SER A 223 18.17 -7.48 26.40
N SER A 224 17.26 -7.82 27.29
CA SER A 224 16.74 -9.19 27.42
C SER A 224 15.77 -9.58 26.30
N GLY A 225 15.49 -8.67 25.35
CA GLY A 225 14.59 -8.90 24.22
C GLY A 225 15.15 -9.91 23.22
N LYS A 226 14.30 -10.33 22.26
CA LYS A 226 14.69 -11.26 21.17
C LYS A 226 15.86 -10.74 20.33
N THR A 227 16.03 -9.43 20.23
CA THR A 227 17.06 -8.76 19.40
C THR A 227 18.39 -8.59 20.12
N ARG A 228 18.44 -8.79 21.45
CA ARG A 228 19.64 -8.58 22.29
C ARG A 228 20.35 -7.26 21.93
N ASP A 229 19.57 -6.17 21.85
CA ASP A 229 20.09 -4.85 21.50
C ASP A 229 21.11 -4.43 22.59
N ARG A 230 22.22 -3.83 22.17
CA ARG A 230 23.29 -3.34 23.03
C ARG A 230 23.04 -1.90 23.37
N GLU A 231 22.90 -1.61 24.65
CA GLU A 231 22.49 -0.31 25.15
C GLU A 231 23.60 0.32 25.99
N LEU A 232 23.94 1.56 25.69
CA LEU A 232 24.76 2.43 26.52
C LEU A 232 23.84 3.41 27.26
N TYR A 233 24.01 3.47 28.56
CA TYR A 233 23.36 4.46 29.40
C TYR A 233 24.34 5.57 29.66
N VAL A 234 23.96 6.79 29.28
CA VAL A 234 24.84 7.97 29.39
C VAL A 234 24.19 9.05 30.22
N SER A 235 25.00 9.85 30.91
CA SER A 235 24.56 11.04 31.61
C SER A 235 25.03 12.27 30.84
N CYS A 236 24.05 13.06 30.39
CA CYS A 236 24.29 14.31 29.68
C CYS A 236 23.53 15.44 30.38
N ASN A 237 24.22 16.48 30.88
CA ASN A 237 23.60 17.59 31.59
C ASN A 237 22.67 17.17 32.74
N GLY A 238 23.03 16.11 33.47
CA GLY A 238 22.22 15.56 34.57
C GLY A 238 21.03 14.71 34.14
N LYS A 239 20.80 14.54 32.85
CA LYS A 239 19.76 13.65 32.30
C LYS A 239 20.35 12.31 31.87
N ARG A 240 19.67 11.22 32.22
CA ARG A 240 20.04 9.88 31.78
C ARG A 240 19.38 9.59 30.43
N GLU A 241 20.18 9.21 29.45
CA GLU A 241 19.73 8.82 28.11
C GLU A 241 20.24 7.43 27.77
N ILE A 242 19.53 6.73 26.86
CA ILE A 242 19.84 5.36 26.46
C ILE A 242 20.07 5.37 24.95
N TYR A 243 21.19 4.79 24.53
CA TYR A 243 21.53 4.67 23.10
C TYR A 243 21.76 3.20 22.75
N THR A 244 21.10 2.74 21.71
CA THR A 244 21.39 1.45 21.08
C THR A 244 22.61 1.64 20.16
N VAL A 245 23.63 0.81 20.34
CA VAL A 245 24.89 0.92 19.60
C VAL A 245 25.24 -0.38 18.89
N SER A 246 26.21 -0.31 17.99
CA SER A 246 26.76 -1.47 17.29
C SER A 246 27.51 -2.40 18.27
N ASN A 247 27.74 -3.66 17.86
CA ASN A 247 28.50 -4.61 18.67
C ASN A 247 29.91 -4.10 18.97
N SER A 248 30.60 -3.62 17.92
CA SER A 248 31.96 -3.11 18.05
C SER A 248 32.04 -1.89 18.99
N GLU A 249 31.11 -0.97 18.89
CA GLU A 249 31.04 0.20 19.75
C GLU A 249 30.75 -0.18 21.21
N TYR A 250 29.83 -1.12 21.43
CA TYR A 250 29.55 -1.61 22.78
C TYR A 250 30.77 -2.26 23.44
N GLU A 251 31.48 -3.13 22.72
CA GLU A 251 32.69 -3.81 23.24
C GLU A 251 33.83 -2.81 23.54
N ASN A 252 34.02 -1.83 22.68
CA ASN A 252 35.11 -0.84 22.80
C ASN A 252 34.80 0.29 23.79
N THR A 253 33.61 0.37 24.35
CA THR A 253 33.22 1.43 25.28
C THR A 253 33.26 0.90 26.71
N SER A 254 33.86 1.65 27.63
CA SER A 254 33.89 1.36 29.07
C SER A 254 32.98 2.31 29.85
N ILE A 255 32.54 1.87 31.05
CA ILE A 255 31.83 2.76 31.98
C ILE A 255 32.80 3.83 32.42
N GLY A 256 32.39 5.10 32.39
CA GLY A 256 33.23 6.28 32.65
C GLY A 256 33.75 6.95 31.40
N ASP A 257 33.69 6.34 30.24
CA ASP A 257 34.12 6.92 29.00
C ASP A 257 33.28 8.16 28.64
N SER A 258 33.94 9.15 28.03
CA SER A 258 33.26 10.31 27.45
C SER A 258 32.86 10.02 26.02
N LYS A 259 31.58 10.25 25.70
CA LYS A 259 31.03 10.10 24.36
C LYS A 259 30.43 11.42 23.89
N ARG A 260 30.49 11.67 22.59
CA ARG A 260 29.88 12.83 21.96
C ARG A 260 28.46 12.49 21.53
N ILE A 261 27.47 13.23 22.02
CA ILE A 261 26.09 13.17 21.57
C ILE A 261 25.87 14.24 20.50
N CYS A 262 25.45 13.84 19.33
CA CYS A 262 25.08 14.74 18.24
C CYS A 262 23.57 14.83 18.16
N ARG A 263 23.01 16.00 18.53
CA ARG A 263 21.56 16.28 18.41
C ARG A 263 21.28 17.01 17.12
N ARG A 264 20.25 16.62 16.45
CA ARG A 264 19.81 17.22 15.18
C ARG A 264 18.32 17.47 15.18
N LYS A 265 17.91 18.62 14.65
CA LYS A 265 16.52 18.94 14.35
C LYS A 265 16.26 18.73 12.88
N SER A 266 15.11 18.21 12.52
CA SER A 266 14.69 18.09 11.14
C SER A 266 13.61 19.09 10.80
N ALA A 267 13.39 19.28 9.49
CA ALA A 267 12.31 20.13 8.97
C ALA A 267 10.90 19.65 9.42
N LEU A 268 10.74 18.38 9.77
CA LEU A 268 9.46 17.83 10.27
C LEU A 268 9.31 17.99 11.80
N GLY A 269 10.28 18.59 12.49
CA GLY A 269 10.20 18.86 13.91
C GLY A 269 10.48 17.67 14.84
N LEU A 270 10.91 16.51 14.32
CA LEU A 270 11.38 15.40 15.13
C LEU A 270 12.88 15.59 15.43
N GLU A 271 13.19 15.89 16.68
CA GLU A 271 14.56 15.90 17.16
C GLU A 271 15.05 14.46 17.37
N TYR A 272 16.27 14.17 16.93
CA TYR A 272 16.92 12.90 17.14
C TYR A 272 18.38 13.07 17.52
N SER A 273 18.94 12.10 18.22
CA SER A 273 20.32 12.11 18.63
C SER A 273 21.04 10.81 18.30
N THR A 274 22.34 10.93 18.05
CA THR A 274 23.26 9.82 17.83
C THR A 274 24.44 9.97 18.77
N ILE A 275 25.04 8.84 19.14
CA ILE A 275 26.24 8.80 19.95
C ILE A 275 27.45 8.44 19.09
N HIS A 276 28.57 9.07 19.33
CA HIS A 276 29.83 8.85 18.63
C HIS A 276 31.02 8.95 19.60
N ASP A 277 32.20 8.54 19.18
CA ASP A 277 33.45 8.69 19.90
C ASP A 277 33.87 10.15 19.98
#